data_8cc6156edcf4a4655d02f8df32f221b6
#
_entry.id   8cc6156edcf4a4655d02f8df32f221b6
#
_cell.length_a   1.000
_cell.length_b   1.000
_cell.length_c   1.000
_cell.angle_alpha   90.00
_cell.angle_beta   90.00
_cell.angle_gamma   90.00
#
_symmetry.space_group_name_H-M   'P 1'
#
loop_
_entity.id
_entity.type
_entity.pdbx_description
1 polymer ?
#
loop_
_entity_poly.entity_id
_entity_poly.type
_entity_poly.pdbx_seq_one_letter_code
_entity_poly.pdbx_strand_id
1 'polypeptide(L)'
;MDKTLIKELLADHSRNPRNYGTLTDPDAEHETSNPQCVGPTHPEGDEVALTVELSEETPPVVEAVQFTGRGCTLSQASASLLTEQMIGTPVEEVVEWDSETLEDLVGMDLTPSRLKCAELALVAFRNAVEER
;
A
#
# COMPACT_ATOMS: atom_id res chain seq x y z
N MET A 1 -10.33 -18.06 2.02
CA MET A 1 -11.28 -17.13 2.64
C MET A 1 -12.51 -16.96 1.75
N ASP A 2 -13.67 -16.88 2.34
CA ASP A 2 -14.95 -16.67 1.65
C ASP A 2 -14.94 -15.31 0.93
N LYS A 3 -15.48 -15.26 -0.29
CA LYS A 3 -15.57 -14.01 -1.08
C LYS A 3 -16.32 -12.91 -0.36
N THR A 4 -17.36 -13.24 0.41
CA THR A 4 -18.13 -12.28 1.18
C THR A 4 -17.27 -11.64 2.27
N LEU A 5 -16.47 -12.46 2.97
CA LEU A 5 -15.55 -11.97 4.00
C LEU A 5 -14.46 -11.08 3.42
N ILE A 6 -13.96 -11.44 2.23
CA ILE A 6 -12.96 -10.63 1.53
C ILE A 6 -13.54 -9.25 1.19
N LYS A 7 -14.76 -9.22 0.64
CA LYS A 7 -15.42 -7.96 0.31
C LYS A 7 -15.66 -7.08 1.54
N GLU A 8 -16.06 -7.69 2.66
CA GLU A 8 -16.27 -6.99 3.92
C GLU A 8 -14.95 -6.43 4.46
N LEU A 9 -13.88 -7.21 4.38
CA LEU A 9 -12.55 -6.78 4.80
C LEU A 9 -12.06 -5.59 3.98
N LEU A 10 -12.17 -5.67 2.67
CA LEU A 10 -11.78 -4.58 1.78
C LEU A 10 -12.61 -3.32 2.01
N ALA A 11 -13.92 -3.47 2.19
CA ALA A 11 -14.79 -2.34 2.47
C ALA A 11 -14.45 -1.69 3.80
N ASP A 12 -14.13 -2.47 4.84
CA ASP A 12 -13.72 -1.95 6.14
C ASP A 12 -12.41 -1.18 6.04
N HIS A 13 -11.40 -1.75 5.39
CA HIS A 13 -10.12 -1.08 5.18
C HIS A 13 -10.25 0.20 4.35
N SER A 14 -11.16 0.23 3.40
CA SER A 14 -11.41 1.42 2.59
C SER A 14 -12.06 2.54 3.40
N ARG A 15 -13.01 2.19 4.28
CA ARG A 15 -13.72 3.19 5.11
C ARG A 15 -12.94 3.62 6.33
N ASN A 16 -12.17 2.69 6.90
CA ASN A 16 -11.38 2.91 8.12
C ASN A 16 -9.94 2.46 7.88
N PRO A 17 -9.21 3.15 7.00
CA PRO A 17 -7.84 2.71 6.65
C PRO A 17 -6.92 2.78 7.86
N ARG A 18 -6.12 1.73 8.03
CA ARG A 18 -5.08 1.66 9.05
C ARG A 18 -3.86 2.40 8.51
N ASN A 19 -3.12 3.04 9.42
CA ASN A 19 -1.91 3.77 9.05
C ASN A 19 -2.16 4.91 8.06
N TYR A 20 -3.35 5.51 8.11
CA TYR A 20 -3.68 6.65 7.26
C TYR A 20 -3.13 7.93 7.87
N GLY A 21 -2.32 8.66 7.13
CA GLY A 21 -1.73 9.90 7.58
C GLY A 21 -0.35 10.13 6.97
N THR A 22 0.41 11.03 7.59
CA THR A 22 1.76 11.37 7.17
C THR A 22 2.66 11.43 8.39
N LEU A 23 3.79 10.71 8.36
CA LEU A 23 4.78 10.75 9.44
C LEU A 23 5.47 12.10 9.45
N THR A 24 5.79 12.60 10.64
CA THR A 24 6.36 13.95 10.82
C THR A 24 7.77 14.07 10.26
N ASP A 25 8.60 13.06 10.42
CA ASP A 25 10.00 13.10 10.02
C ASP A 25 10.41 11.74 9.43
N PRO A 26 9.86 11.40 8.26
CA PRO A 26 10.11 10.07 7.67
C PRO A 26 11.54 9.92 7.18
N ASP A 27 12.04 8.67 7.22
CA ASP A 27 13.32 8.32 6.65
C ASP A 27 13.24 8.22 5.12
N ALA A 28 12.07 7.92 4.60
CA ALA A 28 11.82 7.80 3.16
C ALA A 28 10.38 8.19 2.85
N GLU A 29 10.16 8.73 1.66
CA GLU A 29 8.82 9.08 1.20
C GLU A 29 8.74 9.06 -0.32
N HIS A 30 7.55 8.76 -0.85
CA HIS A 30 7.30 8.78 -2.28
C HIS A 30 5.80 8.78 -2.56
N GLU A 31 5.41 9.44 -3.63
CA GLU A 31 4.04 9.46 -4.12
C GLU A 31 3.98 8.75 -5.47
N THR A 32 2.97 7.91 -5.67
CA THR A 32 2.75 7.23 -6.95
C THR A 32 1.28 7.28 -7.33
N SER A 33 0.99 7.07 -8.61
CA SER A 33 -0.36 7.13 -9.12
C SER A 33 -0.63 6.12 -10.22
N ASN A 34 -1.92 5.81 -10.43
CA ASN A 34 -2.39 5.03 -11.57
C ASN A 34 -3.43 5.86 -12.33
N PRO A 35 -3.00 6.66 -13.33
CA PRO A 35 -3.91 7.58 -14.03
C PRO A 35 -4.98 6.88 -14.87
N GLN A 36 -4.88 5.57 -15.06
CA GLN A 36 -5.86 4.80 -15.83
C GLN A 36 -7.10 4.42 -15.01
N CYS A 37 -7.01 4.49 -13.69
CA CYS A 37 -8.13 4.14 -12.81
C CYS A 37 -8.86 5.41 -12.38
N VAL A 38 -9.78 5.90 -13.20
CA VAL A 38 -10.52 7.14 -12.93
C VAL A 38 -11.96 6.85 -12.53
N GLY A 39 -12.54 7.77 -11.76
CA GLY A 39 -13.92 7.66 -11.32
C GLY A 39 -14.41 9.00 -10.78
N PRO A 40 -15.70 9.08 -10.35
CA PRO A 40 -16.27 10.34 -9.86
C PRO A 40 -15.54 10.97 -8.68
N THR A 41 -14.95 10.14 -7.82
CA THR A 41 -14.24 10.61 -6.62
C THR A 41 -12.74 10.75 -6.83
N HIS A 42 -12.22 10.27 -7.96
CA HIS A 42 -10.79 10.30 -8.28
C HIS A 42 -10.58 10.51 -9.78
N PRO A 43 -10.96 11.70 -10.31
CA PRO A 43 -10.91 11.96 -11.75
C PRO A 43 -9.49 11.97 -12.33
N GLU A 44 -8.47 12.12 -11.50
CA GLU A 44 -7.07 12.11 -11.92
C GLU A 44 -6.40 10.74 -11.77
N GLY A 45 -7.17 9.72 -11.40
CA GLY A 45 -6.67 8.37 -11.16
C GLY A 45 -6.45 8.08 -9.68
N ASP A 46 -6.01 6.87 -9.39
CA ASP A 46 -5.65 6.47 -8.03
C ASP A 46 -4.31 7.10 -7.64
N GLU A 47 -4.19 7.53 -6.39
CA GLU A 47 -2.96 8.11 -5.85
C GLU A 47 -2.68 7.54 -4.47
N VAL A 48 -1.39 7.26 -4.19
CA VAL A 48 -0.92 6.87 -2.87
C VAL A 48 0.39 7.59 -2.58
N ALA A 49 0.42 8.34 -1.49
CA ALA A 49 1.64 8.96 -0.98
C ALA A 49 2.03 8.23 0.31
N LEU A 50 3.25 7.77 0.38
CA LEU A 50 3.74 6.93 1.47
C LEU A 50 4.89 7.59 2.21
N THR A 51 4.86 7.53 3.54
CA THR A 51 5.97 7.95 4.40
C THR A 51 6.39 6.76 5.25
N VAL A 52 7.70 6.56 5.40
CA VAL A 52 8.27 5.37 6.03
C VAL A 52 9.31 5.78 7.07
N GLU A 53 9.27 5.13 8.24
CA GLU A 53 10.28 5.24 9.27
C GLU A 53 10.95 3.89 9.43
N LEU A 54 12.28 3.87 9.42
CA LEU A 54 13.07 2.65 9.46
C LEU A 54 13.82 2.53 10.79
N SER A 55 14.05 1.29 11.21
CA SER A 55 14.87 1.02 12.40
C SER A 55 16.34 1.28 12.12
N GLU A 56 17.12 1.37 13.19
CA GLU A 56 18.59 1.51 13.11
C GLU A 56 19.30 0.17 12.94
N GLU A 57 18.54 -0.91 12.89
CA GLU A 57 19.08 -2.26 12.70
C GLU A 57 19.71 -2.43 11.31
N THR A 58 20.56 -3.42 11.18
CA THR A 58 21.21 -3.77 9.91
C THR A 58 20.97 -5.26 9.62
N PRO A 59 20.14 -5.62 8.65
CA PRO A 59 19.37 -4.74 7.77
C PRO A 59 18.18 -4.06 8.50
N PRO A 60 17.73 -2.91 8.01
CA PRO A 60 16.65 -2.18 8.68
C PRO A 60 15.29 -2.87 8.56
N VAL A 61 14.46 -2.62 9.58
CA VAL A 61 13.08 -3.10 9.65
C VAL A 61 12.16 -1.89 9.55
N VAL A 62 10.98 -2.05 8.96
CA VAL A 62 9.99 -0.99 8.89
C VAL A 62 9.40 -0.78 10.28
N GLU A 63 9.65 0.37 10.90
CA GLU A 63 9.11 0.70 12.22
C GLU A 63 7.74 1.34 12.13
N ALA A 64 7.54 2.21 11.15
CA ALA A 64 6.27 2.88 10.92
C ALA A 64 6.13 3.18 9.44
N VAL A 65 4.90 3.16 8.96
CA VAL A 65 4.56 3.56 7.61
C VAL A 65 3.15 4.13 7.64
N GLN A 66 2.96 5.27 6.99
CA GLN A 66 1.64 5.86 6.85
C GLN A 66 1.43 6.27 5.40
N PHE A 67 0.17 6.29 4.98
CA PHE A 67 -0.16 6.68 3.63
C PHE A 67 -1.33 7.67 3.62
N THR A 68 -1.35 8.48 2.58
CA THR A 68 -2.52 9.26 2.19
C THR A 68 -2.80 8.94 0.73
N GLY A 69 -4.02 9.15 0.30
CA GLY A 69 -4.33 8.89 -1.09
C GLY A 69 -5.79 9.05 -1.42
N ARG A 70 -6.07 8.93 -2.70
CA ARG A 70 -7.42 8.93 -3.26
C ARG A 70 -7.48 7.86 -4.34
N GLY A 71 -8.64 7.24 -4.47
CA GLY A 71 -8.80 6.26 -5.51
C GLY A 71 -9.93 5.30 -5.25
N CYS A 72 -9.91 4.20 -6.00
CA CYS A 72 -10.93 3.18 -5.88
C CYS A 72 -10.78 2.43 -4.54
N THR A 73 -11.84 1.70 -4.18
CA THR A 73 -11.86 0.90 -2.95
C THR A 73 -10.64 -0.02 -2.88
N LEU A 74 -10.30 -0.67 -4.00
CA LEU A 74 -9.20 -1.62 -4.04
C LEU A 74 -7.85 -0.98 -3.72
N SER A 75 -7.55 0.19 -4.32
CA SER A 75 -6.25 0.85 -4.09
C SER A 75 -6.11 1.30 -2.63
N GLN A 76 -7.16 1.86 -2.06
CA GLN A 76 -7.12 2.37 -0.69
C GLN A 76 -7.13 1.24 0.35
N ALA A 77 -7.96 0.22 0.13
CA ALA A 77 -7.99 -0.94 1.01
C ALA A 77 -6.67 -1.72 0.96
N SER A 78 -6.10 -1.87 -0.23
CA SER A 78 -4.81 -2.57 -0.40
C SER A 78 -3.69 -1.81 0.30
N ALA A 79 -3.64 -0.48 0.18
CA ALA A 79 -2.65 0.33 0.89
C ALA A 79 -2.75 0.11 2.40
N SER A 80 -3.98 0.09 2.94
CA SER A 80 -4.21 -0.17 4.35
C SER A 80 -3.69 -1.55 4.77
N LEU A 81 -4.05 -2.59 4.01
CA LEU A 81 -3.61 -3.97 4.27
C LEU A 81 -2.10 -4.12 4.17
N LEU A 82 -1.50 -3.57 3.11
CA LEU A 82 -0.07 -3.67 2.88
C LEU A 82 0.73 -2.95 3.96
N THR A 83 0.31 -1.75 4.36
CA THR A 83 1.02 -1.01 5.41
C THR A 83 0.99 -1.75 6.74
N GLU A 84 -0.10 -2.42 7.07
CA GLU A 84 -0.14 -3.26 8.26
C GLU A 84 0.88 -4.39 8.21
N GLN A 85 1.06 -5.00 7.05
CA GLN A 85 2.01 -6.11 6.87
C GLN A 85 3.46 -5.63 6.79
N MET A 86 3.69 -4.41 6.32
CA MET A 86 5.02 -3.82 6.23
C MET A 86 5.63 -3.58 7.60
N ILE A 87 4.85 -3.10 8.57
CA ILE A 87 5.35 -2.77 9.91
C ILE A 87 5.89 -4.02 10.59
N GLY A 88 7.13 -3.97 11.03
CA GLY A 88 7.80 -5.09 11.66
C GLY A 88 8.49 -6.04 10.69
N THR A 89 8.43 -5.75 9.38
CA THR A 89 9.03 -6.58 8.35
C THR A 89 10.33 -5.94 7.86
N PRO A 90 11.40 -6.71 7.63
CA PRO A 90 12.64 -6.15 7.06
C PRO A 90 12.39 -5.50 5.70
N VAL A 91 13.05 -4.37 5.47
CA VAL A 91 12.92 -3.62 4.21
C VAL A 91 13.23 -4.51 3.01
N GLU A 92 14.30 -5.30 3.07
CA GLU A 92 14.69 -6.19 1.97
C GLU A 92 13.60 -7.21 1.63
N GLU A 93 12.83 -7.66 2.60
CA GLU A 93 11.73 -8.59 2.38
C GLU A 93 10.55 -7.90 1.69
N VAL A 94 10.19 -6.70 2.15
CA VAL A 94 9.08 -5.93 1.55
C VAL A 94 9.35 -5.62 0.08
N VAL A 95 10.57 -5.22 -0.26
CA VAL A 95 10.89 -4.88 -1.66
C VAL A 95 10.85 -6.10 -2.59
N GLU A 96 10.95 -7.31 -2.03
CA GLU A 96 10.89 -8.55 -2.79
C GLU A 96 9.46 -9.10 -2.97
N TRP A 97 8.46 -8.50 -2.33
CA TRP A 97 7.09 -8.93 -2.50
C TRP A 97 6.68 -8.84 -3.98
N ASP A 98 6.04 -9.90 -4.48
CA ASP A 98 5.60 -10.00 -5.86
C ASP A 98 4.07 -10.01 -5.97
N SER A 99 3.56 -10.20 -7.18
CA SER A 99 2.11 -10.21 -7.41
C SER A 99 1.40 -11.33 -6.66
N GLU A 100 2.04 -12.49 -6.52
CA GLU A 100 1.47 -13.62 -5.77
C GLU A 100 1.36 -13.27 -4.28
N THR A 101 2.38 -12.65 -3.72
CA THR A 101 2.35 -12.18 -2.34
C THR A 101 1.22 -11.16 -2.13
N LEU A 102 1.06 -10.22 -3.07
CA LEU A 102 -0.01 -9.22 -3.02
C LEU A 102 -1.38 -9.89 -3.05
N GLU A 103 -1.57 -10.86 -3.92
CA GLU A 103 -2.83 -11.60 -4.00
C GLU A 103 -3.15 -12.32 -2.70
N ASP A 104 -2.14 -12.90 -2.06
CA ASP A 104 -2.30 -13.55 -0.77
C ASP A 104 -2.67 -12.55 0.34
N LEU A 105 -2.02 -11.38 0.36
CA LEU A 105 -2.28 -10.36 1.36
C LEU A 105 -3.66 -9.71 1.20
N VAL A 106 -4.07 -9.47 -0.03
CA VAL A 106 -5.39 -8.90 -0.35
C VAL A 106 -6.48 -9.96 -0.24
N GLY A 107 -6.13 -11.22 -0.44
CA GLY A 107 -7.04 -12.35 -0.31
C GLY A 107 -7.85 -12.67 -1.55
N MET A 108 -7.40 -12.23 -2.72
CA MET A 108 -8.11 -12.50 -3.98
C MET A 108 -7.16 -12.48 -5.16
N ASP A 109 -7.57 -13.17 -6.24
CA ASP A 109 -6.84 -13.11 -7.50
C ASP A 109 -7.03 -11.73 -8.14
N LEU A 110 -5.96 -11.19 -8.69
CA LEU A 110 -5.97 -9.86 -9.28
C LEU A 110 -5.72 -9.92 -10.78
N THR A 111 -6.64 -9.35 -11.56
CA THR A 111 -6.42 -9.12 -12.98
C THR A 111 -5.30 -8.10 -13.15
N PRO A 112 -4.65 -8.01 -14.33
CA PRO A 112 -3.58 -7.02 -14.52
C PRO A 112 -3.99 -5.58 -14.17
N SER A 113 -5.21 -5.17 -14.49
CA SER A 113 -5.67 -3.81 -14.17
C SER A 113 -5.90 -3.61 -12.68
N ARG A 114 -6.43 -4.62 -11.99
CA ARG A 114 -6.63 -4.58 -10.54
C ARG A 114 -5.30 -4.64 -9.79
N LEU A 115 -4.33 -5.39 -10.33
CA LEU A 115 -3.00 -5.46 -9.75
C LEU A 115 -2.35 -4.09 -9.70
N LYS A 116 -2.49 -3.28 -10.75
CA LYS A 116 -1.94 -1.92 -10.78
C LYS A 116 -2.52 -1.04 -9.68
N CYS A 117 -3.80 -1.20 -9.34
CA CYS A 117 -4.41 -0.48 -8.23
C CYS A 117 -3.90 -1.00 -6.88
N ALA A 118 -3.85 -2.32 -6.74
CA ALA A 118 -3.47 -2.95 -5.48
C ALA A 118 -2.00 -2.76 -5.11
N GLU A 119 -1.12 -2.61 -6.10
CA GLU A 119 0.33 -2.51 -5.87
C GLU A 119 0.84 -1.08 -5.62
N LEU A 120 -0.03 -0.06 -5.70
CA LEU A 120 0.42 1.33 -5.57
C LEU A 120 1.26 1.60 -4.32
N ALA A 121 0.82 1.13 -3.17
CA ALA A 121 1.56 1.33 -1.92
C ALA A 121 2.92 0.62 -1.95
N LEU A 122 2.98 -0.57 -2.56
CA LEU A 122 4.24 -1.31 -2.68
C LEU A 122 5.20 -0.61 -3.64
N VAL A 123 4.71 -0.11 -4.76
CA VAL A 123 5.52 0.66 -5.71
C VAL A 123 6.06 1.92 -5.04
N ALA A 124 5.19 2.64 -4.30
CA ALA A 124 5.62 3.82 -3.54
C ALA A 124 6.70 3.47 -2.52
N PHE A 125 6.55 2.34 -1.82
CA PHE A 125 7.53 1.88 -0.83
C PHE A 125 8.89 1.61 -1.50
N ARG A 126 8.90 0.86 -2.59
CA ARG A 126 10.14 0.54 -3.31
C ARG A 126 10.86 1.81 -3.76
N ASN A 127 10.11 2.74 -4.35
CA ASN A 127 10.70 4.00 -4.81
C ASN A 127 11.20 4.86 -3.65
N ALA A 128 10.45 4.91 -2.55
CA ALA A 128 10.85 5.67 -1.36
C ALA A 128 12.20 5.17 -0.81
N VAL A 129 12.36 3.86 -0.64
CA VAL A 129 13.59 3.32 -0.06
C VAL A 129 14.77 3.38 -1.02
N GLU A 130 14.53 3.39 -2.32
CA GLU A 130 15.60 3.59 -3.32
C GLU A 130 16.11 5.03 -3.36
N GLU A 131 15.22 6.00 -3.10
CA GLU A 131 15.53 7.43 -3.20
C GLU A 131 16.14 8.03 -1.92
N ARG A 132 16.10 7.31 -0.82
CA ARG A 132 16.58 7.82 0.46
C ARG A 132 18.11 7.98 0.55
#